data_4984db752956fda32fdba7b7ac223a8e
#
_entry.id   4984db752956fda32fdba7b7ac223a8e
#
_cell.length_a   1.000
_cell.length_b   1.000
_cell.length_c   1.000
_cell.angle_alpha   90.00
_cell.angle_beta   90.00
_cell.angle_gamma   90.00
#
_symmetry.space_group_name_H-M   'P 1'
#
loop_
_entity.id
_entity.type
_entity.pdbx_description
1 polymer ?
#
loop_
_entity_poly.entity_id
_entity_poly.type
_entity_poly.pdbx_seq_one_letter_code
_entity_poly.pdbx_strand_id
1 'polypeptide(L)'
;MQAIRNQLLIVFVLSLTLVGCFSGNSAENSLAGLNSNNIKRLVNLYFTYQQQNNWEGPEDEEAFKAFIREYSPRKLERIGIDPAKTDELFVNERDGEPFQIRYGVKGSMMGCSKPVVFESVGIDGKKMIGFLDNSEREVGQSEFDDLWQGGADGEEAARDRDNS
;
A
#
# COMPACT_ATOMS: atom_id res chain seq x y z
N MET A 1 -56.52 -39.29 18.34
CA MET A 1 -56.26 -37.96 17.77
C MET A 1 -55.13 -37.18 18.47
N GLN A 2 -54.12 -37.84 19.05
CA GLN A 2 -53.00 -37.18 19.74
C GLN A 2 -51.64 -37.36 19.04
N ALA A 3 -51.53 -38.23 18.04
CA ALA A 3 -50.26 -38.55 17.38
C ALA A 3 -49.83 -37.53 16.29
N ILE A 4 -50.75 -36.74 15.76
CA ILE A 4 -50.46 -35.81 14.64
C ILE A 4 -49.93 -34.46 15.15
N ARG A 5 -50.15 -34.12 16.42
CA ARG A 5 -49.76 -32.83 17.03
C ARG A 5 -48.28 -32.75 17.38
N ASN A 6 -47.62 -33.88 17.58
CA ASN A 6 -46.19 -33.92 17.93
C ASN A 6 -45.25 -33.92 16.71
N GLN A 7 -45.71 -34.29 15.52
CA GLN A 7 -44.86 -34.24 14.34
C GLN A 7 -44.73 -32.86 13.73
N LEU A 8 -45.67 -31.96 13.96
CA LEU A 8 -45.63 -30.60 13.43
C LEU A 8 -44.66 -29.68 14.19
N LEU A 9 -44.28 -30.03 15.41
CA LEU A 9 -43.41 -29.26 16.29
C LEU A 9 -41.92 -29.55 16.05
N ILE A 10 -41.59 -30.71 15.46
CA ILE A 10 -40.20 -31.10 15.19
C ILE A 10 -39.67 -30.52 13.88
N VAL A 11 -40.55 -30.20 12.92
CA VAL A 11 -40.15 -29.63 11.63
C VAL A 11 -39.83 -28.13 11.73
N PHE A 12 -40.33 -27.43 12.77
CA PHE A 12 -40.12 -25.99 12.92
C PHE A 12 -38.86 -25.59 13.67
N VAL A 13 -38.19 -26.56 14.32
CA VAL A 13 -36.93 -26.29 15.09
C VAL A 13 -35.68 -26.51 14.25
N LEU A 14 -35.78 -27.14 13.07
CA LEU A 14 -34.60 -27.46 12.25
C LEU A 14 -34.25 -26.43 11.15
N SER A 15 -35.00 -25.30 11.08
CA SER A 15 -34.80 -24.29 10.04
C SER A 15 -34.15 -22.98 10.50
N LEU A 16 -33.58 -22.92 11.73
CA LEU A 16 -33.03 -21.67 12.29
C LEU A 16 -31.52 -21.68 12.54
N THR A 17 -30.74 -22.55 11.87
CA THR A 17 -29.29 -22.59 12.07
C THR A 17 -28.49 -22.45 10.77
N LEU A 18 -28.92 -21.59 9.85
CA LEU A 18 -28.09 -21.13 8.73
C LEU A 18 -28.05 -19.60 8.70
N VAL A 19 -27.79 -18.96 9.83
CA VAL A 19 -27.16 -17.65 9.82
C VAL A 19 -25.66 -17.91 9.67
N GLY A 20 -25.26 -18.13 8.43
CA GLY A 20 -23.85 -18.16 8.08
C GLY A 20 -23.24 -16.81 8.45
N CYS A 21 -22.29 -16.83 9.38
CA CYS A 21 -21.36 -15.73 9.59
C CYS A 21 -20.68 -15.42 8.25
N PHE A 22 -21.21 -14.45 7.55
CA PHE A 22 -20.47 -13.79 6.46
C PHE A 22 -19.38 -12.99 7.17
N SER A 23 -18.22 -13.60 7.36
CA SER A 23 -17.02 -12.93 7.85
C SER A 23 -16.65 -11.81 6.88
N GLY A 24 -17.04 -10.59 7.23
CA GLY A 24 -16.66 -9.38 6.51
C GLY A 24 -15.18 -9.00 6.61
N ASN A 25 -14.29 -9.92 6.99
CA ASN A 25 -12.89 -9.61 7.33
C ASN A 25 -11.91 -9.64 6.14
N SER A 26 -12.30 -10.13 4.96
CA SER A 26 -11.32 -10.28 3.87
C SER A 26 -10.94 -8.96 3.21
N ALA A 27 -11.88 -8.02 3.08
CA ALA A 27 -11.61 -6.71 2.47
C ALA A 27 -10.84 -5.78 3.43
N GLU A 28 -11.16 -5.79 4.72
CA GLU A 28 -10.43 -5.00 5.73
C GLU A 28 -9.00 -5.52 5.93
N ASN A 29 -8.79 -6.82 5.94
CA ASN A 29 -7.45 -7.42 6.03
C ASN A 29 -6.61 -7.12 4.77
N SER A 30 -7.22 -7.05 3.59
CA SER A 30 -6.52 -6.64 2.36
C SER A 30 -6.09 -5.17 2.41
N LEU A 31 -6.97 -4.27 2.88
CA LEU A 31 -6.64 -2.85 3.04
C LEU A 31 -5.60 -2.61 4.13
N ALA A 32 -5.64 -3.35 5.24
CA ALA A 32 -4.64 -3.28 6.29
C ALA A 32 -3.26 -3.72 5.79
N GLY A 33 -3.18 -4.76 4.97
CA GLY A 33 -1.94 -5.21 4.33
C GLY A 33 -1.35 -4.20 3.35
N LEU A 34 -2.20 -3.47 2.61
CA LEU A 34 -1.79 -2.44 1.66
C LEU A 34 -1.23 -1.16 2.34
N ASN A 35 -1.51 -0.96 3.63
CA ASN A 35 -1.14 0.24 4.38
C ASN A 35 -0.46 -0.11 5.72
N SER A 36 0.31 -1.20 5.75
CA SER A 36 0.90 -1.74 6.99
C SER A 36 2.02 -0.86 7.57
N ASN A 37 2.67 -0.05 6.74
CA ASN A 37 3.76 0.86 7.13
C ASN A 37 3.75 2.14 6.30
N ASN A 38 4.61 3.11 6.63
CA ASN A 38 4.67 4.40 5.94
C ASN A 38 5.14 4.29 4.48
N ILE A 39 6.00 3.32 4.14
CA ILE A 39 6.39 3.07 2.74
C ILE A 39 5.16 2.76 1.89
N LYS A 40 4.35 1.80 2.32
CA LYS A 40 3.13 1.42 1.58
C LYS A 40 2.09 2.53 1.53
N ARG A 41 1.93 3.28 2.63
CA ARG A 41 1.03 4.44 2.67
C ARG A 41 1.45 5.52 1.67
N LEU A 42 2.76 5.85 1.64
CA LEU A 42 3.32 6.81 0.68
C LEU A 42 3.17 6.34 -0.76
N VAL A 43 3.50 5.08 -1.06
CA VAL A 43 3.32 4.50 -2.40
C VAL A 43 1.86 4.58 -2.85
N ASN A 44 0.92 4.25 -1.96
CA ASN A 44 -0.51 4.29 -2.25
C ASN A 44 -1.01 5.72 -2.52
N LEU A 45 -0.54 6.69 -1.73
CA LEU A 45 -0.84 8.11 -1.94
C LEU A 45 -0.19 8.65 -3.21
N TYR A 46 1.04 8.22 -3.52
CA TYR A 46 1.72 8.57 -4.76
C TYR A 46 0.95 8.07 -5.99
N PHE A 47 0.53 6.82 -5.98
CA PHE A 47 -0.31 6.25 -7.03
C PHE A 47 -1.66 6.98 -7.14
N THR A 48 -2.27 7.35 -6.00
CA THR A 48 -3.51 8.13 -5.99
C THR A 48 -3.31 9.52 -6.59
N TYR A 49 -2.16 10.17 -6.31
CA TYR A 49 -1.77 11.42 -6.95
C TYR A 49 -1.70 11.26 -8.47
N GLN A 50 -1.00 10.24 -8.96
CA GLN A 50 -0.87 9.96 -10.39
C GLN A 50 -2.21 9.76 -11.08
N GLN A 51 -3.15 9.03 -10.46
CA GLN A 51 -4.49 8.82 -11.01
C GLN A 51 -5.26 10.14 -11.22
N GLN A 52 -4.99 11.15 -10.40
CA GLN A 52 -5.65 12.47 -10.47
C GLN A 52 -4.88 13.47 -11.36
N ASN A 53 -3.63 13.17 -11.71
CA ASN A 53 -2.72 14.07 -12.42
C ASN A 53 -2.17 13.45 -13.71
N ASN A 54 -3.03 12.83 -14.53
CA ASN A 54 -2.68 12.25 -15.83
C ASN A 54 -1.49 11.27 -15.79
N TRP A 55 -1.37 10.51 -14.71
CA TRP A 55 -0.30 9.54 -14.45
C TRP A 55 1.08 10.17 -14.23
N GLU A 56 1.18 11.48 -14.06
CA GLU A 56 2.39 12.15 -13.63
C GLU A 56 2.51 12.08 -12.11
N GLY A 57 3.72 11.81 -11.60
CA GLY A 57 4.00 11.85 -10.16
C GLY A 57 4.11 13.28 -9.63
N PRO A 58 4.07 13.48 -8.30
CA PRO A 58 4.29 14.80 -7.71
C PRO A 58 5.66 15.36 -8.13
N GLU A 59 5.70 16.66 -8.40
CA GLU A 59 6.91 17.35 -8.86
C GLU A 59 8.03 17.34 -7.81
N ASP A 60 7.62 17.50 -6.54
CA ASP A 60 8.51 17.57 -5.38
C ASP A 60 7.77 17.20 -4.09
N GLU A 61 8.46 17.30 -2.96
CA GLU A 61 7.93 16.98 -1.64
C GLU A 61 6.79 17.92 -1.24
N GLU A 62 6.90 19.21 -1.53
CA GLU A 62 5.88 20.20 -1.16
C GLU A 62 4.58 19.96 -1.93
N ALA A 63 4.65 19.67 -3.22
CA ALA A 63 3.48 19.32 -4.03
C ALA A 63 2.83 18.04 -3.50
N PHE A 64 3.63 17.04 -3.10
CA PHE A 64 3.11 15.81 -2.56
C PHE A 64 2.46 16.00 -1.18
N LYS A 65 3.11 16.74 -0.29
CA LYS A 65 2.57 17.10 1.03
C LYS A 65 1.29 17.94 0.92
N ALA A 66 1.26 18.89 0.00
CA ALA A 66 0.06 19.70 -0.26
C ALA A 66 -1.12 18.81 -0.70
N PHE A 67 -0.90 17.91 -1.64
CA PHE A 67 -1.90 16.94 -2.05
C PHE A 67 -2.43 16.11 -0.87
N ILE A 68 -1.54 15.60 -0.01
CA ILE A 68 -1.93 14.78 1.15
C ILE A 68 -2.75 15.60 2.15
N ARG A 69 -2.37 16.85 2.41
CA ARG A 69 -3.12 17.76 3.32
C ARG A 69 -4.51 18.11 2.79
N GLU A 70 -4.67 18.19 1.47
CA GLU A 70 -5.96 18.44 0.82
C GLU A 70 -6.81 17.17 0.66
N TYR A 71 -6.18 16.00 0.85
CA TYR A 71 -6.89 14.73 0.73
C TYR A 71 -7.91 14.56 1.86
N SER A 72 -9.02 13.88 1.56
CA SER A 72 -10.11 13.72 2.52
C SER A 72 -9.61 13.11 3.86
N PRO A 73 -9.79 13.79 5.01
CA PRO A 73 -9.36 13.28 6.32
C PRO A 73 -9.88 11.88 6.61
N ARG A 74 -11.15 11.61 6.30
CA ARG A 74 -11.75 10.28 6.48
C ARG A 74 -11.08 9.18 5.65
N LYS A 75 -10.55 9.53 4.47
CA LYS A 75 -9.82 8.58 3.63
C LYS A 75 -8.43 8.33 4.19
N LEU A 76 -7.75 9.36 4.71
CA LEU A 76 -6.45 9.23 5.40
C LEU A 76 -6.57 8.34 6.64
N GLU A 77 -7.56 8.60 7.51
CA GLU A 77 -7.83 7.80 8.71
C GLU A 77 -8.07 6.31 8.35
N ARG A 78 -8.79 6.02 7.27
CA ARG A 78 -9.04 4.63 6.82
C ARG A 78 -7.79 3.88 6.40
N ILE A 79 -6.73 4.57 6.01
CA ILE A 79 -5.43 3.98 5.68
C ILE A 79 -4.41 4.16 6.81
N GLY A 80 -4.89 4.55 8.00
CA GLY A 80 -4.09 4.65 9.22
C GLY A 80 -3.19 5.88 9.28
N ILE A 81 -3.56 6.96 8.57
CA ILE A 81 -2.84 8.25 8.59
C ILE A 81 -3.62 9.25 9.41
N ASP A 82 -2.99 9.84 10.42
CA ASP A 82 -3.52 11.00 11.14
C ASP A 82 -3.34 12.26 10.28
N PRO A 83 -4.44 12.93 9.86
CA PRO A 83 -4.34 14.14 9.05
C PRO A 83 -3.56 15.28 9.69
N ALA A 84 -3.51 15.31 11.03
CA ALA A 84 -2.75 16.31 11.78
C ALA A 84 -1.24 16.04 11.79
N LYS A 85 -0.79 14.84 11.38
CA LYS A 85 0.58 14.34 11.50
C LYS A 85 1.15 13.90 10.15
N THR A 86 0.77 14.59 9.08
CA THR A 86 1.19 14.23 7.72
C THR A 86 2.71 14.15 7.57
N ASP A 87 3.47 14.99 8.28
CA ASP A 87 4.93 14.97 8.20
C ASP A 87 5.54 13.69 8.80
N GLU A 88 4.90 13.06 9.80
CA GLU A 88 5.35 11.78 10.36
C GLU A 88 5.30 10.63 9.32
N LEU A 89 4.48 10.76 8.28
CA LEU A 89 4.40 9.80 7.19
C LEU A 89 5.69 9.71 6.37
N PHE A 90 6.46 10.81 6.30
CA PHE A 90 7.71 10.90 5.54
C PHE A 90 8.92 10.40 6.34
N VAL A 91 8.69 9.91 7.56
CA VAL A 91 9.71 9.34 8.43
C VAL A 91 9.52 7.83 8.51
N ASN A 92 10.63 7.10 8.39
CA ASN A 92 10.66 5.65 8.46
C ASN A 92 10.48 5.18 9.91
N GLU A 93 9.52 4.29 10.16
CA GLU A 93 9.26 3.74 11.49
C GLU A 93 10.37 2.79 11.97
N ARG A 94 11.24 2.28 11.07
CA ARG A 94 12.29 1.32 11.39
C ARG A 94 13.53 1.97 12.00
N ASP A 95 13.96 3.12 11.45
CA ASP A 95 15.21 3.80 11.84
C ASP A 95 15.02 5.25 12.28
N GLY A 96 13.82 5.81 12.13
CA GLY A 96 13.48 7.18 12.49
C GLY A 96 14.00 8.25 11.52
N GLU A 97 14.56 7.84 10.39
CA GLU A 97 15.13 8.74 9.39
C GLU A 97 14.12 9.09 8.28
N PRO A 98 14.24 10.24 7.61
CA PRO A 98 13.36 10.60 6.52
C PRO A 98 13.56 9.68 5.30
N PHE A 99 12.47 9.36 4.62
CA PHE A 99 12.53 8.67 3.34
C PHE A 99 13.12 9.56 2.24
N GLN A 100 13.80 8.93 1.29
CA GLN A 100 14.11 9.52 0.00
C GLN A 100 12.99 9.15 -0.98
N ILE A 101 12.33 10.15 -1.56
CA ILE A 101 11.23 9.93 -2.50
C ILE A 101 11.66 10.38 -3.88
N ARG A 102 11.39 9.54 -4.88
CA ARG A 102 11.61 9.90 -6.28
C ARG A 102 10.37 10.60 -6.81
N TYR A 103 10.51 11.87 -7.11
CA TYR A 103 9.44 12.69 -7.66
C TYR A 103 9.40 12.66 -9.18
N GLY A 104 8.30 13.11 -9.80
CA GLY A 104 8.11 13.19 -11.24
C GLY A 104 8.03 11.85 -11.97
N VAL A 105 7.91 10.73 -11.25
CA VAL A 105 7.84 9.40 -11.88
C VAL A 105 6.52 9.24 -12.61
N LYS A 106 6.60 8.91 -13.89
CA LYS A 106 5.43 8.66 -14.72
C LYS A 106 4.87 7.27 -14.47
N GLY A 107 3.60 7.20 -14.10
CA GLY A 107 2.86 5.96 -13.88
C GLY A 107 2.26 5.39 -15.17
N SER A 108 1.46 4.35 -15.01
CA SER A 108 0.71 3.72 -16.10
C SER A 108 -0.63 3.20 -15.58
N MET A 109 -1.65 3.29 -16.41
CA MET A 109 -2.97 2.71 -16.13
C MET A 109 -2.92 1.19 -15.93
N MET A 110 -1.94 0.53 -16.52
CA MET A 110 -1.74 -0.93 -16.40
C MET A 110 -0.90 -1.33 -15.18
N GLY A 111 -0.54 -0.34 -14.32
CA GLY A 111 0.42 -0.52 -13.24
C GLY A 111 1.86 -0.45 -13.72
N CYS A 112 2.78 -0.23 -12.80
CA CYS A 112 4.22 -0.30 -13.04
C CYS A 112 4.93 -0.59 -11.73
N SER A 113 6.03 -1.34 -11.78
CA SER A 113 6.86 -1.70 -10.61
C SER A 113 8.02 -0.72 -10.44
N LYS A 114 7.80 0.59 -10.69
CA LYS A 114 8.83 1.61 -10.53
C LYS A 114 9.06 1.92 -9.06
N PRO A 115 10.31 1.95 -8.58
CA PRO A 115 10.64 2.31 -7.22
C PRO A 115 10.45 3.82 -6.99
N VAL A 116 9.77 4.20 -5.92
CA VAL A 116 9.45 5.61 -5.62
C VAL A 116 9.76 6.03 -4.19
N VAL A 117 9.70 5.13 -3.20
CA VAL A 117 9.99 5.42 -1.80
C VAL A 117 11.18 4.58 -1.36
N PHE A 118 12.19 5.20 -0.78
CA PHE A 118 13.46 4.56 -0.42
C PHE A 118 13.83 4.89 1.03
N GLU A 119 14.22 3.91 1.83
CA GLU A 119 14.89 4.16 3.11
C GLU A 119 16.22 4.87 2.87
N SER A 120 16.50 5.94 3.61
CA SER A 120 17.77 6.66 3.49
C SER A 120 18.94 5.91 4.14
N VAL A 121 18.73 5.38 5.34
CA VAL A 121 19.77 4.70 6.15
C VAL A 121 19.57 3.19 6.16
N GLY A 122 18.40 2.70 6.60
CA GLY A 122 18.11 1.27 6.72
C GLY A 122 18.69 0.62 7.98
N ILE A 123 18.59 -0.71 8.08
CA ILE A 123 19.04 -1.50 9.23
C ILE A 123 19.98 -2.61 8.75
N ASP A 124 21.09 -2.82 9.47
CA ASP A 124 22.08 -3.88 9.20
C ASP A 124 22.59 -3.88 7.74
N GLY A 125 22.76 -2.70 7.14
CA GLY A 125 23.23 -2.53 5.76
C GLY A 125 22.17 -2.89 4.70
N LYS A 126 20.93 -3.07 5.09
CA LYS A 126 19.80 -3.32 4.20
C LYS A 126 18.79 -2.18 4.27
N LYS A 127 18.21 -1.85 3.12
CA LYS A 127 17.25 -0.77 2.94
C LYS A 127 15.97 -1.28 2.32
N MET A 128 14.85 -0.75 2.79
CA MET A 128 13.54 -1.05 2.21
C MET A 128 13.22 -0.08 1.08
N ILE A 129 12.64 -0.60 0.01
CA ILE A 129 12.19 0.19 -1.15
C ILE A 129 10.73 -0.13 -1.44
N GLY A 130 9.93 0.90 -1.65
CA GLY A 130 8.52 0.80 -2.06
C GLY A 130 8.33 1.09 -3.54
N PHE A 131 7.53 0.24 -4.22
CA PHE A 131 7.27 0.27 -5.65
C PHE A 131 5.82 0.65 -5.95
N LEU A 132 5.58 1.29 -7.10
CA LEU A 132 4.24 1.75 -7.51
C LEU A 132 3.18 0.65 -7.66
N ASP A 133 3.58 -0.63 -7.76
CA ASP A 133 2.67 -1.78 -7.68
C ASP A 133 2.29 -2.16 -6.24
N ASN A 134 2.64 -1.32 -5.27
CA ASN A 134 2.46 -1.51 -3.83
C ASN A 134 3.25 -2.69 -3.24
N SER A 135 4.24 -3.20 -3.97
CA SER A 135 5.23 -4.11 -3.40
C SER A 135 6.31 -3.35 -2.62
N GLU A 136 6.97 -4.05 -1.72
CA GLU A 136 8.16 -3.56 -1.02
C GLU A 136 9.24 -4.64 -1.04
N ARG A 137 10.50 -4.21 -1.08
CA ARG A 137 11.63 -5.12 -1.12
C ARG A 137 12.79 -4.59 -0.30
N GLU A 138 13.37 -5.48 0.51
CA GLU A 138 14.60 -5.19 1.24
C GLU A 138 15.81 -5.56 0.38
N VAL A 139 16.74 -4.61 0.21
CA VAL A 139 17.90 -4.73 -0.68
C VAL A 139 19.19 -4.35 0.04
N GLY A 140 20.32 -4.86 -0.45
CA GLY A 140 21.64 -4.40 -0.06
C GLY A 140 22.05 -3.10 -0.75
N GLN A 141 23.18 -2.51 -0.31
CA GLN A 141 23.62 -1.19 -0.82
C GLN A 141 23.84 -1.16 -2.34
N SER A 142 24.45 -2.20 -2.93
CA SER A 142 24.69 -2.23 -4.37
C SER A 142 23.39 -2.19 -5.20
N GLU A 143 22.41 -3.00 -4.81
CA GLU A 143 21.11 -3.03 -5.49
C GLU A 143 20.32 -1.73 -5.26
N PHE A 144 20.46 -1.14 -4.06
CA PHE A 144 19.88 0.18 -3.77
C PHE A 144 20.43 1.24 -4.73
N ASP A 145 21.76 1.29 -4.89
CA ASP A 145 22.43 2.27 -5.76
C ASP A 145 21.98 2.08 -7.23
N ASP A 146 21.89 0.85 -7.69
CA ASP A 146 21.40 0.51 -9.04
C ASP A 146 19.95 0.99 -9.23
N LEU A 147 19.06 0.70 -8.27
CA LEU A 147 17.67 1.14 -8.34
C LEU A 147 17.51 2.65 -8.19
N TRP A 148 18.36 3.30 -7.40
CA TRP A 148 18.35 4.75 -7.24
C TRP A 148 18.87 5.46 -8.50
N GLN A 149 19.94 4.97 -9.14
CA GLN A 149 20.56 5.54 -10.33
C GLN A 149 19.80 5.19 -11.61
N GLY A 150 19.22 3.99 -11.69
CA GLY A 150 18.51 3.49 -12.87
C GLY A 150 17.26 4.28 -13.27
N GLY A 151 16.90 5.31 -12.48
CA GLY A 151 15.76 6.15 -12.75
C GLY A 151 14.43 5.39 -12.74
N ALA A 152 13.44 5.95 -13.44
CA ALA A 152 12.12 5.37 -13.57
C ALA A 152 12.10 4.08 -14.43
N ASP A 153 13.18 3.75 -15.11
CA ASP A 153 13.29 2.67 -16.11
C ASP A 153 14.05 1.44 -15.57
N GLY A 154 14.25 1.34 -14.25
CA GLY A 154 14.98 0.24 -13.59
C GLY A 154 14.48 -1.18 -13.90
N GLU A 155 13.38 -1.32 -14.61
CA GLU A 155 12.87 -2.60 -15.10
C GLU A 155 13.70 -3.19 -16.25
N GLU A 156 14.36 -2.34 -17.06
CA GLU A 156 15.15 -2.80 -18.20
C GLU A 156 16.49 -3.40 -17.77
N ALA A 157 17.14 -2.79 -16.78
CA ALA A 157 18.42 -3.27 -16.24
C ALA A 157 18.33 -4.61 -15.49
N ALA A 158 17.17 -4.96 -14.93
CA ALA A 158 16.97 -6.24 -14.25
C ALA A 158 16.74 -7.40 -15.23
N ARG A 159 16.12 -7.15 -16.38
CA ARG A 159 15.83 -8.19 -17.40
C ARG A 159 17.07 -8.61 -18.17
N ASP A 160 18.03 -7.71 -18.41
CA ASP A 160 19.25 -8.04 -19.13
C ASP A 160 20.22 -8.93 -18.33
N ARG A 161 20.16 -8.90 -17.00
CA ARG A 161 20.99 -9.78 -16.13
C ARG A 161 20.49 -11.22 -16.05
N ASP A 162 19.18 -11.44 -16.22
CA ASP A 162 18.60 -12.79 -16.15
C ASP A 162 18.73 -13.55 -17.47
N ASN A 163 19.17 -12.89 -18.55
CA ASN A 163 19.39 -13.45 -19.88
C ASN A 163 20.87 -13.58 -20.25
N SER A 164 21.80 -13.37 -19.34
CA SER A 164 23.26 -13.52 -19.53
C SER A 164 23.80 -14.67 -18.70
#